data_d8e0861b1d23444d1f44fdff912b9d9e
#
_entry.id   d8e0861b1d23444d1f44fdff912b9d9e
#
_cell.length_a   1.000
_cell.length_b   1.000
_cell.length_c   1.000
_cell.angle_alpha   90.00
_cell.angle_beta   90.00
_cell.angle_gamma   90.00
#
_symmetry.space_group_name_H-M   'P 1'
#
loop_
_entity.id
_entity.type
_entity.pdbx_description
1 polymer ?
#
loop_
_entity_poly.entity_id
_entity_poly.type
_entity_poly.pdbx_seq_one_letter_code
_entity_poly.pdbx_strand_id
1 'polypeptide(L)'
;RSYSDASRQQLLDGIRRVARGEAITAGLSENMMPEITVEDPYTPSTFNDPGFTEAIAAGFKQRFGDERVMEWPAVMGGEDFSQFRRAAPDDVQSMIFWISGTPQPMLEALERDGTPLPSLHSPFWAPDAEKVIATGAEALAGAAIELMPAAED
;
A
#
# COMPACT_ATOMS: atom_id res chain seq x y z
N ARG A 1 2.86 8.96 -8.69
CA ARG A 1 2.97 8.29 -7.37
C ARG A 1 4.43 8.23 -6.96
N SER A 2 4.72 8.15 -5.67
CA SER A 2 6.08 8.15 -5.13
C SER A 2 6.11 7.35 -3.83
N TYR A 3 7.29 6.84 -3.46
CA TYR A 3 7.49 6.10 -2.20
C TYR A 3 7.93 7.01 -1.03
N SER A 4 8.14 8.30 -1.28
CA SER A 4 8.50 9.27 -0.22
C SER A 4 8.03 10.67 -0.56
N ASP A 5 7.89 11.51 0.46
CA ASP A 5 7.54 12.92 0.28
C ASP A 5 8.63 13.68 -0.49
N ALA A 6 9.90 13.35 -0.26
CA ALA A 6 11.02 13.94 -1.01
C ALA A 6 10.93 13.65 -2.51
N SER A 7 10.68 12.39 -2.87
CA SER A 7 10.47 12.01 -4.28
C SER A 7 9.23 12.67 -4.87
N ARG A 8 8.14 12.77 -4.10
CA ARG A 8 6.93 13.48 -4.53
C ARG A 8 7.23 14.95 -4.84
N GLN A 9 7.94 15.64 -3.96
CA GLN A 9 8.29 17.04 -4.18
C GLN A 9 9.16 17.23 -5.42
N GLN A 10 10.17 16.38 -5.61
CA GLN A 10 11.01 16.40 -6.81
C GLN A 10 10.21 16.20 -8.10
N LEU A 11 9.22 15.28 -8.08
CA LEU A 11 8.33 15.04 -9.22
C LEU A 11 7.46 16.28 -9.52
N LEU A 12 6.87 16.90 -8.50
CA LEU A 12 6.05 18.09 -8.66
C LEU A 12 6.85 19.28 -9.21
N ASP A 13 8.05 19.49 -8.70
CA ASP A 13 8.96 20.55 -9.20
C ASP A 13 9.43 20.24 -10.62
N GLY A 14 9.66 18.98 -10.93
CA GLY A 14 9.95 18.51 -12.28
C GLY A 14 8.81 18.81 -13.27
N ILE A 15 7.58 18.48 -12.89
CA ILE A 15 6.38 18.74 -13.70
C ILE A 15 6.23 20.24 -13.98
N ARG A 16 6.35 21.08 -12.95
CA ARG A 16 6.26 22.54 -13.11
C ARG A 16 7.33 23.07 -14.06
N ARG A 17 8.56 22.62 -13.90
CA ARG A 17 9.69 23.02 -14.75
C ARG A 17 9.51 22.59 -16.21
N VAL A 18 9.08 21.34 -16.44
CA VAL A 18 8.84 20.81 -17.79
C VAL A 18 7.68 21.55 -18.46
N ALA A 19 6.55 21.69 -17.78
CA ALA A 19 5.38 22.39 -18.33
C ALA A 19 5.72 23.83 -18.73
N ARG A 20 6.47 24.55 -17.89
CA ARG A 20 6.93 25.90 -18.23
C ARG A 20 7.92 25.90 -19.41
N GLY A 21 8.83 24.93 -19.45
CA GLY A 21 9.80 24.79 -20.55
C GLY A 21 9.11 24.55 -21.89
N GLU A 22 8.13 23.68 -21.93
CA GLU A 22 7.34 23.40 -23.14
C GLU A 22 6.54 24.64 -23.60
N ALA A 23 5.94 25.38 -22.67
CA ALA A 23 5.24 26.61 -22.98
C ALA A 23 6.15 27.67 -23.61
N ILE A 24 7.37 27.84 -23.07
CA ILE A 24 8.38 28.74 -23.63
C ILE A 24 8.81 28.27 -25.02
N THR A 25 9.06 26.98 -25.21
CA THR A 25 9.45 26.41 -26.51
C THR A 25 8.35 26.61 -27.55
N ALA A 26 7.08 26.55 -27.14
CA ALA A 26 5.93 26.84 -27.99
C ALA A 26 5.71 28.33 -28.29
N GLY A 27 6.56 29.22 -27.73
CA GLY A 27 6.48 30.67 -27.96
C GLY A 27 5.34 31.36 -27.19
N LEU A 28 4.84 30.74 -26.09
CA LEU A 28 3.81 31.38 -25.28
C LEU A 28 4.35 32.55 -24.47
N SER A 29 3.54 33.58 -24.35
CA SER A 29 3.86 34.74 -23.51
C SER A 29 3.64 34.44 -22.02
N GLU A 30 4.24 35.22 -21.13
CA GLU A 30 4.25 35.01 -19.69
C GLU A 30 2.84 34.90 -19.10
N ASN A 31 1.87 35.62 -19.63
CA ASN A 31 0.46 35.56 -19.20
C ASN A 31 -0.31 34.33 -19.71
N MET A 32 0.33 33.48 -20.51
CA MET A 32 -0.21 32.22 -21.04
C MET A 32 0.53 30.99 -20.49
N MET A 33 1.38 31.18 -19.49
CA MET A 33 2.08 30.07 -18.85
C MET A 33 1.11 29.12 -18.15
N PRO A 34 1.38 27.81 -18.20
CA PRO A 34 0.52 26.82 -17.54
C PRO A 34 0.54 27.01 -16.03
N GLU A 35 -0.65 27.00 -15.43
CA GLU A 35 -0.83 26.91 -13.99
C GLU A 35 -0.91 25.44 -13.58
N ILE A 36 -0.08 25.04 -12.61
CA ILE A 36 -0.05 23.68 -12.07
C ILE A 36 -0.60 23.71 -10.66
N THR A 37 -1.83 23.24 -10.50
CA THR A 37 -2.47 23.04 -9.18
C THR A 37 -2.24 21.63 -8.69
N VAL A 38 -2.12 21.47 -7.39
CA VAL A 38 -1.96 20.18 -6.71
C VAL A 38 -3.04 20.09 -5.64
N GLU A 39 -3.82 19.02 -5.68
CA GLU A 39 -4.84 18.79 -4.67
C GLU A 39 -4.20 18.50 -3.30
N ASP A 40 -4.76 19.10 -2.26
CA ASP A 40 -4.42 18.91 -0.87
C ASP A 40 -5.72 18.83 -0.04
N PRO A 41 -5.93 17.83 0.85
CA PRO A 41 -4.95 16.79 1.19
C PRO A 41 -4.73 15.74 0.10
N TYR A 42 -3.54 15.16 0.08
CA TYR A 42 -3.18 14.04 -0.80
C TYR A 42 -3.01 12.75 0.00
N THR A 43 -3.10 11.61 -0.68
CA THR A 43 -2.77 10.31 -0.08
C THR A 43 -1.25 10.10 -0.11
N PRO A 44 -0.57 10.14 1.04
CA PRO A 44 0.88 9.98 1.10
C PRO A 44 1.30 8.52 0.93
N SER A 45 2.62 8.29 0.84
CA SER A 45 3.17 6.93 0.86
C SER A 45 2.97 6.28 2.23
N THR A 46 2.62 5.00 2.23
CA THR A 46 2.60 4.17 3.43
C THR A 46 3.96 3.54 3.64
N PHE A 47 4.45 3.58 4.87
CA PHE A 47 5.73 3.02 5.26
C PHE A 47 5.51 1.94 6.30
N ASN A 48 6.02 0.75 6.03
CA ASN A 48 6.09 -0.33 7.00
C ASN A 48 7.40 -0.23 7.78
N ASP A 49 7.32 -0.10 9.11
CA ASP A 49 8.51 -0.08 9.96
C ASP A 49 9.20 -1.45 9.94
N PRO A 50 10.48 -1.56 9.55
CA PRO A 50 11.11 -2.85 9.30
C PRO A 50 11.07 -3.79 10.49
N GLY A 51 11.56 -3.39 11.66
CA GLY A 51 11.59 -4.24 12.84
C GLY A 51 10.20 -4.62 13.35
N PHE A 52 9.23 -3.70 13.27
CA PHE A 52 7.84 -3.99 13.60
C PHE A 52 7.22 -4.99 12.62
N THR A 53 7.48 -4.81 11.33
CA THR A 53 7.02 -5.72 10.27
C THR A 53 7.59 -7.13 10.43
N GLU A 54 8.89 -7.25 10.73
CA GLU A 54 9.55 -8.53 10.97
C GLU A 54 8.96 -9.27 12.18
N ALA A 55 8.70 -8.55 13.27
CA ALA A 55 8.11 -9.14 14.47
C ALA A 55 6.69 -9.68 14.20
N ILE A 56 5.82 -8.88 13.58
CA ILE A 56 4.45 -9.30 13.25
C ILE A 56 4.45 -10.43 12.21
N ALA A 57 5.33 -10.39 11.21
CA ALA A 57 5.46 -11.45 10.23
C ALA A 57 5.91 -12.78 10.87
N ALA A 58 6.80 -12.73 11.86
CA ALA A 58 7.19 -13.91 12.63
C ALA A 58 5.98 -14.53 13.38
N GLY A 59 5.16 -13.71 14.04
CA GLY A 59 3.92 -14.17 14.67
C GLY A 59 2.94 -14.77 13.67
N PHE A 60 2.79 -14.16 12.49
CA PHE A 60 1.96 -14.73 11.42
C PHE A 60 2.48 -16.09 10.93
N LYS A 61 3.80 -16.24 10.77
CA LYS A 61 4.41 -17.53 10.40
C LYS A 61 4.14 -18.62 11.44
N GLN A 62 4.26 -18.29 12.73
CA GLN A 62 3.92 -19.23 13.81
C GLN A 62 2.45 -19.65 13.78
N ARG A 63 1.55 -18.75 13.43
CA ARG A 63 0.10 -18.96 13.44
C ARG A 63 -0.40 -19.66 12.18
N PHE A 64 0.06 -19.25 11.02
CA PHE A 64 -0.47 -19.70 9.72
C PHE A 64 0.44 -20.67 8.98
N GLY A 65 1.70 -20.79 9.36
CA GLY A 65 2.74 -21.53 8.65
C GLY A 65 3.61 -20.64 7.77
N ASP A 66 4.88 -21.00 7.65
CA ASP A 66 5.90 -20.24 6.91
C ASP A 66 5.53 -20.05 5.42
N GLU A 67 4.94 -21.08 4.83
CA GLU A 67 4.56 -21.13 3.42
C GLU A 67 3.37 -20.19 3.08
N ARG A 68 2.64 -19.71 4.09
CA ARG A 68 1.50 -18.81 3.92
C ARG A 68 1.83 -17.35 4.16
N VAL A 69 3.04 -17.05 4.64
CA VAL A 69 3.49 -15.68 4.92
C VAL A 69 4.68 -15.36 4.04
N MET A 70 4.46 -14.55 3.04
CA MET A 70 5.49 -14.20 2.07
C MET A 70 5.78 -12.70 2.06
N GLU A 71 7.00 -12.37 1.73
CA GLU A 71 7.38 -11.00 1.44
C GLU A 71 6.83 -10.59 0.07
N TRP A 72 6.23 -9.40 -0.01
CA TRP A 72 5.72 -8.86 -1.24
C TRP A 72 6.44 -7.56 -1.59
N PRO A 73 6.86 -7.35 -2.85
CA PRO A 73 7.54 -6.13 -3.24
C PRO A 73 6.65 -4.89 -3.06
N ALA A 74 7.29 -3.76 -2.79
CA ALA A 74 6.59 -2.49 -2.64
C ALA A 74 5.77 -2.16 -3.89
N VAL A 75 4.54 -1.70 -3.68
CA VAL A 75 3.60 -1.32 -4.74
C VAL A 75 3.26 0.15 -4.70
N MET A 76 2.95 0.73 -5.86
CA MET A 76 2.51 2.13 -5.99
C MET A 76 1.01 2.31 -5.65
N GLY A 77 0.48 1.55 -4.70
CA GLY A 77 -0.86 1.72 -4.14
C GLY A 77 -0.98 3.02 -3.36
N GLY A 78 -2.15 3.66 -3.37
CA GLY A 78 -2.47 4.78 -2.48
C GLY A 78 -3.26 4.26 -1.29
N GLU A 79 -2.90 4.71 -0.08
CA GLU A 79 -3.56 4.30 1.16
C GLU A 79 -3.46 5.41 2.21
N ASP A 80 -4.59 5.77 2.82
CA ASP A 80 -4.65 6.85 3.83
C ASP A 80 -4.24 6.37 5.24
N PHE A 81 -4.12 5.08 5.46
CA PHE A 81 -3.62 4.48 6.71
C PHE A 81 -2.27 5.07 7.16
N SER A 82 -1.45 5.51 6.22
CA SER A 82 -0.17 6.18 6.50
C SER A 82 -0.29 7.41 7.40
N GLN A 83 -1.46 8.03 7.47
CA GLN A 83 -1.70 9.22 8.30
C GLN A 83 -1.58 8.94 9.80
N PHE A 84 -1.86 7.73 10.26
CA PHE A 84 -1.71 7.37 11.67
C PHE A 84 -0.25 7.53 12.12
N ARG A 85 0.69 6.94 11.40
CA ARG A 85 2.12 7.08 11.70
C ARG A 85 2.61 8.52 11.52
N ARG A 86 2.13 9.20 10.48
CA ARG A 86 2.55 10.58 10.18
C ARG A 86 2.12 11.58 11.26
N ALA A 87 1.05 11.31 11.99
CA ALA A 87 0.60 12.16 13.11
C ALA A 87 1.55 12.09 14.31
N ALA A 88 2.26 10.98 14.51
CA ALA A 88 3.22 10.78 15.61
C ALA A 88 4.35 9.83 15.14
N PRO A 89 5.27 10.27 14.27
CA PRO A 89 6.22 9.40 13.58
C PRO A 89 7.24 8.72 14.50
N ASP A 90 7.52 9.32 15.66
CA ASP A 90 8.47 8.80 16.64
C ASP A 90 7.79 7.85 17.65
N ASP A 91 6.48 7.92 17.80
CA ASP A 91 5.71 7.17 18.79
C ASP A 91 4.89 6.03 18.20
N VAL A 92 4.53 6.12 16.93
CA VAL A 92 3.63 5.17 16.24
C VAL A 92 4.37 4.42 15.16
N GLN A 93 4.60 3.12 15.39
CA GLN A 93 5.02 2.19 14.35
C GLN A 93 3.81 1.77 13.53
N SER A 94 4.01 1.53 12.25
CA SER A 94 2.92 1.09 11.38
C SER A 94 3.35 0.02 10.39
N MET A 95 2.39 -0.81 10.04
CA MET A 95 2.53 -1.86 9.06
C MET A 95 1.19 -2.06 8.34
N ILE A 96 1.23 -2.21 7.03
CA ILE A 96 0.11 -2.70 6.23
C ILE A 96 0.52 -4.02 5.57
N PHE A 97 -0.40 -4.95 5.49
CA PHE A 97 -0.19 -6.25 4.86
C PHE A 97 -1.37 -6.63 3.97
N TRP A 98 -1.13 -7.55 3.08
CA TRP A 98 -2.12 -8.05 2.14
C TRP A 98 -2.60 -9.44 2.55
N ILE A 99 -3.89 -9.68 2.37
CA ILE A 99 -4.47 -11.03 2.46
C ILE A 99 -4.92 -11.41 1.06
N SER A 100 -4.47 -12.57 0.57
CA SER A 100 -4.91 -13.07 -0.72
C SER A 100 -6.41 -13.35 -0.70
N GLY A 101 -7.12 -12.76 -1.63
CA GLY A 101 -8.56 -12.91 -1.76
C GLY A 101 -8.98 -13.69 -3.01
N THR A 102 -8.02 -14.14 -3.83
CA THR A 102 -8.35 -14.84 -5.07
C THR A 102 -8.98 -16.19 -4.78
N PRO A 103 -10.22 -16.46 -5.27
CA PRO A 103 -10.86 -17.76 -5.09
C PRO A 103 -10.05 -18.90 -5.71
N GLN A 104 -10.00 -20.03 -5.00
CA GLN A 104 -9.23 -21.21 -5.43
C GLN A 104 -9.52 -21.65 -6.88
N PRO A 105 -10.78 -21.72 -7.36
CA PRO A 105 -11.06 -22.08 -8.75
C PRO A 105 -10.43 -21.15 -9.79
N MET A 106 -10.22 -19.87 -9.45
CA MET A 106 -9.55 -18.92 -10.35
C MET A 106 -8.05 -19.16 -10.41
N LEU A 107 -7.41 -19.51 -9.28
CA LEU A 107 -6.01 -19.91 -9.24
C LEU A 107 -5.79 -21.19 -10.04
N GLU A 108 -6.65 -22.19 -9.88
CA GLU A 108 -6.59 -23.43 -10.64
C GLU A 108 -6.78 -23.22 -12.16
N ALA A 109 -7.63 -22.27 -12.55
CA ALA A 109 -7.80 -21.93 -13.95
C ALA A 109 -6.55 -21.24 -14.53
N LEU A 110 -5.92 -20.33 -13.75
CA LEU A 110 -4.65 -19.72 -14.13
C LEU A 110 -3.56 -20.78 -14.33
N GLU A 111 -3.42 -21.71 -13.39
CA GLU A 111 -2.42 -22.77 -13.44
C GLU A 111 -2.68 -23.77 -14.58
N ARG A 112 -3.94 -24.15 -14.83
CA ARG A 112 -4.30 -25.16 -15.82
C ARG A 112 -4.18 -24.68 -17.27
N ASP A 113 -4.63 -23.48 -17.55
CA ASP A 113 -4.79 -22.96 -18.93
C ASP A 113 -4.33 -21.50 -19.13
N GLY A 114 -3.75 -20.88 -18.10
CA GLY A 114 -3.26 -19.52 -18.17
C GLY A 114 -4.36 -18.45 -18.17
N THR A 115 -5.58 -18.78 -17.75
CA THR A 115 -6.68 -17.81 -17.63
C THR A 115 -6.27 -16.66 -16.73
N PRO A 116 -6.23 -15.41 -17.24
CA PRO A 116 -5.72 -14.29 -16.45
C PRO A 116 -6.66 -13.93 -15.30
N LEU A 117 -6.07 -13.61 -14.14
CA LEU A 117 -6.84 -13.12 -12.99
C LEU A 117 -7.32 -11.68 -13.24
N PRO A 118 -8.55 -11.33 -12.86
CA PRO A 118 -9.01 -9.96 -12.90
C PRO A 118 -8.21 -9.10 -11.90
N SER A 119 -7.94 -7.86 -12.25
CA SER A 119 -7.28 -6.91 -11.34
C SER A 119 -8.21 -6.51 -10.18
N LEU A 120 -7.65 -5.99 -9.08
CA LEU A 120 -8.41 -5.53 -7.91
C LEU A 120 -9.52 -4.50 -8.23
N HIS A 121 -9.35 -3.70 -9.27
CA HIS A 121 -10.34 -2.69 -9.70
C HIS A 121 -11.21 -3.16 -10.87
N SER A 122 -11.17 -4.46 -11.21
CA SER A 122 -12.02 -5.03 -12.23
C SER A 122 -13.43 -5.30 -11.70
N PRO A 123 -14.49 -5.05 -12.47
CA PRO A 123 -15.86 -5.44 -12.08
C PRO A 123 -16.05 -6.96 -12.03
N PHE A 124 -15.10 -7.73 -12.53
CA PHE A 124 -15.10 -9.21 -12.50
C PHE A 124 -14.28 -9.76 -11.32
N TRP A 125 -13.65 -8.90 -10.51
CA TRP A 125 -12.93 -9.34 -9.35
C TRP A 125 -13.88 -9.42 -8.13
N ALA A 126 -13.91 -10.58 -7.49
CA ALA A 126 -14.59 -10.76 -6.21
C ALA A 126 -13.74 -11.68 -5.32
N PRO A 127 -13.46 -11.30 -4.07
CA PRO A 127 -12.68 -12.13 -3.16
C PRO A 127 -13.50 -13.33 -2.65
N ASP A 128 -12.81 -14.37 -2.19
CA ASP A 128 -13.37 -15.38 -1.29
C ASP A 128 -13.61 -14.72 0.08
N ALA A 129 -14.76 -14.07 0.22
CA ALA A 129 -15.04 -13.18 1.34
C ALA A 129 -14.98 -13.92 2.68
N GLU A 130 -15.46 -15.16 2.75
CA GLU A 130 -15.46 -15.97 3.99
C GLU A 130 -14.03 -16.20 4.48
N LYS A 131 -13.13 -16.65 3.60
CA LYS A 131 -11.74 -16.93 3.96
C LYS A 131 -10.96 -15.65 4.24
N VAL A 132 -11.17 -14.59 3.47
CA VAL A 132 -10.49 -13.31 3.68
C VAL A 132 -10.87 -12.71 5.04
N ILE A 133 -12.15 -12.70 5.38
CA ILE A 133 -12.63 -12.16 6.65
C ILE A 133 -12.10 -13.00 7.82
N ALA A 134 -12.18 -14.33 7.74
CA ALA A 134 -11.70 -15.22 8.80
C ALA A 134 -10.19 -15.05 9.02
N THR A 135 -9.38 -15.09 7.94
CA THR A 135 -7.93 -14.93 8.02
C THR A 135 -7.55 -13.52 8.51
N GLY A 136 -8.24 -12.48 8.04
CA GLY A 136 -7.99 -11.11 8.47
C GLY A 136 -8.30 -10.88 9.94
N ALA A 137 -9.43 -11.40 10.42
CA ALA A 137 -9.80 -11.31 11.83
C ALA A 137 -8.78 -12.05 12.72
N GLU A 138 -8.36 -13.24 12.32
CA GLU A 138 -7.35 -14.02 13.04
C GLU A 138 -5.98 -13.33 13.04
N ALA A 139 -5.54 -12.79 11.92
CA ALA A 139 -4.27 -12.07 11.81
C ALA A 139 -4.25 -10.83 12.72
N LEU A 140 -5.30 -10.00 12.65
CA LEU A 140 -5.38 -8.79 13.46
C LEU A 140 -5.53 -9.09 14.95
N ALA A 141 -6.33 -10.09 15.33
CA ALA A 141 -6.45 -10.50 16.71
C ALA A 141 -5.13 -11.08 17.26
N GLY A 142 -4.43 -11.90 16.46
CA GLY A 142 -3.11 -12.41 16.80
C GLY A 142 -2.08 -11.32 17.04
N ALA A 143 -1.97 -10.38 16.11
CA ALA A 143 -1.09 -9.22 16.25
C ALA A 143 -1.43 -8.38 17.49
N ALA A 144 -2.72 -8.15 17.76
CA ALA A 144 -3.14 -7.41 18.95
C ALA A 144 -2.74 -8.11 20.26
N ILE A 145 -2.87 -9.42 20.34
CA ILE A 145 -2.48 -10.21 21.52
C ILE A 145 -0.95 -10.15 21.74
N GLU A 146 -0.16 -10.20 20.67
CA GLU A 146 1.29 -10.11 20.75
C GLU A 146 1.77 -8.71 21.18
N LEU A 147 1.10 -7.66 20.68
CA LEU A 147 1.46 -6.27 20.99
C LEU A 147 0.93 -5.79 22.35
N MET A 148 -0.12 -6.41 22.85
CA MET A 148 -0.76 -6.05 24.13
C MET A 148 -0.80 -7.28 25.06
N PRO A 149 0.37 -7.78 25.50
CA PRO A 149 0.39 -8.89 26.46
C PRO A 149 -0.36 -8.52 27.74
N ALA A 150 -0.95 -9.52 28.40
CA ALA A 150 -1.60 -9.31 29.68
C ALA A 150 -0.59 -8.71 30.68
N ALA A 151 -1.05 -7.78 31.53
CA ALA A 151 -0.23 -7.27 32.62
C ALA A 151 0.18 -8.46 33.52
N GLU A 152 1.45 -8.55 33.86
CA GLU A 152 1.92 -9.47 34.88
C GLU A 152 1.38 -8.98 36.23
N ASP A 153 0.60 -9.87 36.94
CA ASP A 153 0.06 -9.61 38.28
C ASP A 153 1.18 -9.55 39.34
#